data_e38caa2890d449e0788929264bc4cf9a
#
_entry.id   e38caa2890d449e0788929264bc4cf9a
#
_cell.length_a   1.000
_cell.length_b   1.000
_cell.length_c   1.000
_cell.angle_alpha   90.00
_cell.angle_beta   90.00
_cell.angle_gamma   90.00
#
_symmetry.space_group_name_H-M   'P 1'
#
loop_
_entity.id
_entity.type
_entity.pdbx_description
1 polymer ?
#
loop_
_entity_poly.entity_id
_entity_poly.type
_entity_poly.pdbx_seq_one_letter_code
_entity_poly.pdbx_strand_id
1 'polypeptide(L)'
;MIKFGTGGFRAIIGEDFTKENIQKTAQALCEMIRKTKEIKPVVVGYDRRFMSDQAAAWFAEVLAANKVKVCLFTHPIPTPAVMLGTMDMDNDFGVMITASHNPYMYNGIKLFTKGGKDADVTFTQRLEKLIKRLLKVKTMPIEDARAQGLVEDFDNIKRYVKNIQRFVSKDIKDNKLKVLFNPMHGVTNECGEMLLKAFKIKKYDIINANEDPYFEHKLPAPNDATLEDFKKQVVKGKYS
;
A
#
# COMPACT_ATOMS: atom_id res chain seq x y z
N MET A 1 -12.64 16.38 -8.21
CA MET A 1 -11.49 17.29 -7.88
C MET A 1 -10.58 16.59 -6.88
N ILE A 2 -9.27 16.53 -7.13
CA ILE A 2 -8.31 15.85 -6.22
C ILE A 2 -8.25 16.62 -4.88
N LYS A 3 -8.61 15.95 -3.79
CA LYS A 3 -8.57 16.48 -2.44
C LYS A 3 -8.04 15.40 -1.48
N PHE A 4 -6.99 15.73 -0.75
CA PHE A 4 -6.39 14.84 0.25
C PHE A 4 -7.05 15.04 1.61
N GLY A 5 -7.58 13.96 2.19
CA GLY A 5 -7.95 13.90 3.59
C GLY A 5 -6.81 13.37 4.47
N THR A 6 -7.06 13.16 5.76
CA THR A 6 -6.10 12.56 6.71
C THR A 6 -5.63 11.15 6.31
N GLY A 7 -6.41 10.44 5.49
CA GLY A 7 -6.09 9.10 5.00
C GLY A 7 -5.54 9.06 3.58
N GLY A 8 -5.18 10.19 2.97
CA GLY A 8 -4.76 10.30 1.57
C GLY A 8 -5.88 10.79 0.64
N PHE A 9 -5.65 10.74 -0.66
CA PHE A 9 -6.69 10.95 -1.68
C PHE A 9 -7.45 9.64 -1.88
N ARG A 10 -8.77 9.65 -1.77
CA ARG A 10 -9.64 8.48 -2.01
C ARG A 10 -10.84 8.90 -2.84
N ALA A 11 -11.14 8.14 -3.88
CA ALA A 11 -12.22 8.44 -4.79
C ALA A 11 -12.79 7.17 -5.46
N ILE A 12 -13.97 7.30 -6.05
CA ILE A 12 -14.60 6.23 -6.84
C ILE A 12 -13.80 6.05 -8.13
N ILE A 13 -13.53 4.78 -8.45
CA ILE A 13 -12.81 4.39 -9.67
C ILE A 13 -13.66 4.80 -10.89
N GLY A 14 -13.03 5.52 -11.84
CA GLY A 14 -13.72 6.04 -13.02
C GLY A 14 -14.33 7.43 -12.85
N GLU A 15 -14.54 7.90 -11.60
CA GLU A 15 -14.99 9.28 -11.34
C GLU A 15 -13.79 10.21 -11.11
N ASP A 16 -13.30 10.29 -9.88
CA ASP A 16 -12.11 11.09 -9.54
C ASP A 16 -10.84 10.24 -9.43
N PHE A 17 -10.93 8.92 -9.17
CA PHE A 17 -9.79 8.01 -9.28
C PHE A 17 -9.60 7.58 -10.74
N THR A 18 -8.94 8.41 -11.52
CA THR A 18 -8.70 8.23 -12.95
C THR A 18 -7.21 8.25 -13.25
N LYS A 19 -6.81 7.68 -14.39
CA LYS A 19 -5.42 7.75 -14.88
C LYS A 19 -4.89 9.19 -14.88
N GLU A 20 -5.69 10.12 -15.37
CA GLU A 20 -5.31 11.53 -15.43
C GLU A 20 -5.02 12.11 -14.04
N ASN A 21 -5.88 11.86 -13.05
CA ASN A 21 -5.71 12.38 -11.70
C ASN A 21 -4.53 11.71 -10.96
N ILE A 22 -4.30 10.42 -11.20
CA ILE A 22 -3.13 9.69 -10.68
C ILE A 22 -1.85 10.31 -11.24
N GLN A 23 -1.79 10.49 -12.55
CA GLN A 23 -0.62 11.08 -13.24
C GLN A 23 -0.38 12.54 -12.83
N LYS A 24 -1.43 13.36 -12.67
CA LYS A 24 -1.32 14.72 -12.13
C LYS A 24 -0.74 14.72 -10.71
N THR A 25 -1.19 13.79 -9.87
CA THR A 25 -0.67 13.66 -8.50
C THR A 25 0.82 13.30 -8.52
N ALA A 26 1.22 12.36 -9.36
CA ALA A 26 2.62 11.96 -9.51
C ALA A 26 3.49 13.12 -10.05
N GLN A 27 3.00 13.89 -11.03
CA GLN A 27 3.72 15.04 -11.56
C GLN A 27 3.89 16.15 -10.50
N ALA A 28 2.86 16.41 -9.70
CA ALA A 28 2.96 17.37 -8.60
C ALA A 28 3.96 16.92 -7.54
N LEU A 29 4.04 15.62 -7.25
CA LEU A 29 5.07 15.07 -6.37
C LEU A 29 6.47 15.27 -6.96
N CYS A 30 6.67 15.09 -8.27
CA CYS A 30 7.94 15.39 -8.93
C CYS A 30 8.37 16.85 -8.75
N GLU A 31 7.43 17.80 -8.80
CA GLU A 31 7.73 19.22 -8.54
C GLU A 31 8.17 19.47 -7.09
N MET A 32 7.71 18.64 -6.14
CA MET A 32 8.19 18.71 -4.76
C MET A 32 9.57 18.05 -4.59
N ILE A 33 9.78 16.89 -5.22
CA ILE A 33 11.04 16.15 -5.22
C ILE A 33 12.19 17.02 -5.77
N ARG A 34 11.96 17.77 -6.84
CA ARG A 34 12.97 18.69 -7.43
C ARG A 34 13.44 19.78 -6.47
N LYS A 35 12.72 20.02 -5.39
CA LYS A 35 13.09 21.02 -4.35
C LYS A 35 13.86 20.41 -3.20
N THR A 36 14.05 19.10 -3.18
CA THR A 36 14.93 18.43 -2.21
C THR A 36 16.39 18.65 -2.59
N LYS A 37 17.29 18.49 -1.61
CA LYS A 37 18.73 18.64 -1.84
C LYS A 37 19.29 17.53 -2.76
N GLU A 38 18.69 16.36 -2.68
CA GLU A 38 19.06 15.16 -3.42
C GLU A 38 17.79 14.47 -3.92
N ILE A 39 17.81 14.00 -5.16
CA ILE A 39 16.71 13.21 -5.72
C ILE A 39 16.95 11.75 -5.36
N LYS A 40 16.22 11.26 -4.37
CA LYS A 40 16.24 9.87 -3.93
C LYS A 40 15.16 9.06 -4.65
N PRO A 41 15.29 7.71 -4.72
CA PRO A 41 14.24 6.86 -5.24
C PRO A 41 12.92 7.02 -4.47
N VAL A 42 11.81 6.72 -5.10
CA VAL A 42 10.48 6.67 -4.47
C VAL A 42 10.02 5.22 -4.40
N VAL A 43 9.64 4.77 -3.20
CA VAL A 43 9.04 3.45 -3.01
C VAL A 43 7.56 3.54 -3.36
N VAL A 44 7.08 2.69 -4.28
CA VAL A 44 5.69 2.65 -4.72
C VAL A 44 5.14 1.25 -4.50
N GLY A 45 4.09 1.14 -3.69
CA GLY A 45 3.36 -0.10 -3.43
C GLY A 45 1.87 0.04 -3.72
N TYR A 46 1.17 -1.09 -3.71
CA TYR A 46 -0.26 -1.15 -3.99
C TYR A 46 -0.94 -2.30 -3.24
N ASP A 47 -2.26 -2.21 -3.08
CA ASP A 47 -3.08 -3.25 -2.48
C ASP A 47 -3.81 -4.10 -3.54
N ARG A 48 -4.73 -4.99 -3.09
CA ARG A 48 -5.50 -5.90 -3.95
C ARG A 48 -6.76 -5.28 -4.56
N ARG A 49 -6.96 -3.97 -4.45
CA ARG A 49 -8.12 -3.31 -5.05
C ARG A 49 -8.02 -3.31 -6.56
N PHE A 50 -9.18 -3.28 -7.20
CA PHE A 50 -9.26 -3.18 -8.66
C PHE A 50 -8.38 -2.03 -9.17
N MET A 51 -7.57 -2.30 -10.19
CA MET A 51 -6.64 -1.36 -10.83
C MET A 51 -5.53 -0.80 -9.91
N SER A 52 -5.25 -1.34 -8.73
CA SER A 52 -4.18 -0.82 -7.87
C SER A 52 -2.79 -0.98 -8.50
N ASP A 53 -2.51 -2.12 -9.09
CA ASP A 53 -1.28 -2.41 -9.84
C ASP A 53 -1.08 -1.46 -11.03
N GLN A 54 -2.13 -1.31 -11.84
CA GLN A 54 -2.11 -0.42 -13.00
C GLN A 54 -1.94 1.05 -12.58
N ALA A 55 -2.59 1.47 -11.49
CA ALA A 55 -2.43 2.81 -10.96
C ALA A 55 -1.02 3.07 -10.42
N ALA A 56 -0.40 2.07 -9.78
CA ALA A 56 0.99 2.12 -9.35
C ALA A 56 1.95 2.26 -10.55
N ALA A 57 1.69 1.51 -11.63
CA ALA A 57 2.44 1.64 -12.88
C ALA A 57 2.30 3.05 -13.48
N TRP A 58 1.08 3.59 -13.62
CA TRP A 58 0.88 4.97 -14.12
C TRP A 58 1.57 6.03 -13.27
N PHE A 59 1.62 5.82 -11.96
CA PHE A 59 2.33 6.71 -11.05
C PHE A 59 3.85 6.64 -11.30
N ALA A 60 4.40 5.42 -11.43
CA ALA A 60 5.81 5.17 -11.70
C ALA A 60 6.25 5.70 -13.06
N GLU A 61 5.43 5.58 -14.10
CA GLU A 61 5.65 6.14 -15.45
C GLU A 61 5.93 7.65 -15.43
N VAL A 62 5.20 8.38 -14.59
CA VAL A 62 5.38 9.84 -14.45
C VAL A 62 6.67 10.14 -13.68
N LEU A 63 6.94 9.43 -12.59
CA LEU A 63 8.18 9.60 -11.83
C LEU A 63 9.41 9.35 -12.73
N ALA A 64 9.41 8.25 -13.48
CA ALA A 64 10.47 7.87 -14.39
C ALA A 64 10.69 8.91 -15.51
N ALA A 65 9.59 9.40 -16.14
CA ALA A 65 9.66 10.45 -17.14
C ALA A 65 10.25 11.78 -16.62
N ASN A 66 10.19 11.98 -15.30
CA ASN A 66 10.81 13.10 -14.60
C ASN A 66 12.21 12.77 -14.04
N LYS A 67 12.80 11.61 -14.42
CA LYS A 67 14.14 11.13 -13.98
C LYS A 67 14.21 10.86 -12.49
N VAL A 68 13.10 10.53 -11.86
CA VAL A 68 13.03 10.04 -10.47
C VAL A 68 13.00 8.51 -10.51
N LYS A 69 13.97 7.87 -9.88
CA LYS A 69 14.00 6.42 -9.76
C LYS A 69 12.86 5.91 -8.88
N VAL A 70 12.34 4.74 -9.21
CA VAL A 70 11.21 4.10 -8.52
C VAL A 70 11.60 2.69 -8.11
N CYS A 71 11.37 2.37 -6.84
CA CYS A 71 11.35 1.01 -6.31
C CYS A 71 9.90 0.55 -6.27
N LEU A 72 9.47 -0.19 -7.29
CA LEU A 72 8.08 -0.62 -7.48
C LEU A 72 7.88 -2.02 -6.91
N PHE A 73 6.93 -2.18 -5.99
CA PHE A 73 6.56 -3.51 -5.52
C PHE A 73 6.01 -4.36 -6.66
N THR A 74 6.41 -5.63 -6.69
CA THR A 74 6.02 -6.60 -7.73
C THR A 74 4.70 -7.30 -7.44
N HIS A 75 4.20 -7.18 -6.21
CA HIS A 75 2.96 -7.80 -5.74
C HIS A 75 2.27 -6.91 -4.71
N PRO A 76 0.96 -7.13 -4.46
CA PRO A 76 0.23 -6.36 -3.45
C PRO A 76 0.86 -6.48 -2.06
N ILE A 77 1.04 -5.36 -1.36
CA ILE A 77 1.80 -5.28 -0.12
C ILE A 77 1.04 -4.50 0.97
N PRO A 78 1.19 -4.83 2.26
CA PRO A 78 0.64 -3.99 3.33
C PRO A 78 1.25 -2.59 3.36
N THR A 79 0.42 -1.58 3.58
CA THR A 79 0.85 -0.18 3.69
C THR A 79 2.09 0.02 4.59
N PRO A 80 2.19 -0.61 5.78
CA PRO A 80 3.38 -0.47 6.62
C PRO A 80 4.67 -1.02 6.00
N ALA A 81 4.60 -1.93 5.03
CA ALA A 81 5.80 -2.41 4.34
C ALA A 81 6.37 -1.32 3.40
N VAL A 82 5.50 -0.52 2.76
CA VAL A 82 5.92 0.66 1.98
C VAL A 82 6.54 1.72 2.90
N MET A 83 5.92 1.97 4.06
CA MET A 83 6.45 2.90 5.08
C MET A 83 7.84 2.46 5.55
N LEU A 84 8.01 1.15 5.85
CA LEU A 84 9.29 0.57 6.24
C LEU A 84 10.33 0.68 5.12
N GLY A 85 9.97 0.40 3.88
CA GLY A 85 10.86 0.55 2.72
C GLY A 85 11.33 1.99 2.56
N THR A 86 10.42 2.96 2.69
CA THR A 86 10.75 4.39 2.65
C THR A 86 11.73 4.78 3.77
N MET A 87 11.53 4.25 4.97
CA MET A 87 12.40 4.50 6.13
C MET A 87 13.75 3.82 5.98
N ASP A 88 13.80 2.53 5.65
CA ASP A 88 15.03 1.72 5.58
C ASP A 88 15.99 2.22 4.48
N MET A 89 15.45 2.75 3.38
CA MET A 89 16.22 3.33 2.29
C MET A 89 16.55 4.82 2.50
N ASP A 90 16.14 5.40 3.63
CA ASP A 90 16.25 6.85 3.93
C ASP A 90 15.68 7.73 2.80
N ASN A 91 14.63 7.25 2.14
CA ASN A 91 13.95 7.98 1.07
C ASN A 91 13.10 9.11 1.62
N ASP A 92 13.01 10.19 0.84
CA ASP A 92 12.20 11.35 1.22
C ASP A 92 10.72 11.11 0.98
N PHE A 93 10.36 10.18 0.08
CA PHE A 93 8.97 9.91 -0.29
C PHE A 93 8.68 8.43 -0.53
N GLY A 94 7.47 8.02 -0.15
CA GLY A 94 6.87 6.75 -0.50
C GLY A 94 5.41 6.94 -0.92
N VAL A 95 4.89 5.99 -1.68
CA VAL A 95 3.53 6.04 -2.25
C VAL A 95 2.86 4.69 -2.07
N MET A 96 1.63 4.69 -1.60
CA MET A 96 0.78 3.51 -1.54
C MET A 96 -0.52 3.74 -2.30
N ILE A 97 -0.79 2.91 -3.27
CA ILE A 97 -2.08 2.89 -3.97
C ILE A 97 -3.05 2.04 -3.15
N THR A 98 -4.00 2.69 -2.52
CA THR A 98 -4.99 2.06 -1.63
C THR A 98 -6.10 3.03 -1.24
N ALA A 99 -7.28 2.51 -0.98
CA ALA A 99 -8.33 3.24 -0.27
C ALA A 99 -8.59 2.65 1.13
N SER A 100 -7.64 1.88 1.69
CA SER A 100 -7.74 1.31 3.05
C SER A 100 -8.99 0.44 3.21
N HIS A 101 -9.95 0.85 4.04
CA HIS A 101 -11.20 0.14 4.35
C HIS A 101 -12.44 0.69 3.64
N ASN A 102 -12.28 1.57 2.67
CA ASN A 102 -13.41 2.06 1.87
C ASN A 102 -14.05 0.93 1.06
N PRO A 103 -15.34 1.04 0.65
CA PRO A 103 -15.98 0.09 -0.24
C PRO A 103 -15.16 -0.22 -1.49
N TYR A 104 -15.43 -1.37 -2.10
CA TYR A 104 -14.63 -1.89 -3.23
C TYR A 104 -14.54 -0.95 -4.44
N MET A 105 -15.57 -0.12 -4.66
CA MET A 105 -15.58 0.84 -5.75
C MET A 105 -14.59 2.00 -5.58
N TYR A 106 -13.98 2.15 -4.40
CA TYR A 106 -12.98 3.19 -4.14
C TYR A 106 -11.56 2.68 -4.36
N ASN A 107 -10.70 3.56 -4.82
CA ASN A 107 -9.26 3.42 -4.71
C ASN A 107 -8.64 4.76 -4.30
N GLY A 108 -7.33 4.83 -4.12
CA GLY A 108 -6.72 6.06 -3.62
C GLY A 108 -5.20 6.06 -3.64
N ILE A 109 -4.63 7.17 -3.16
CA ILE A 109 -3.20 7.39 -3.07
C ILE A 109 -2.87 7.90 -1.68
N LYS A 110 -2.03 7.17 -0.94
CA LYS A 110 -1.39 7.65 0.28
C LYS A 110 0.05 8.05 -0.03
N LEU A 111 0.49 9.11 0.58
CA LEU A 111 1.86 9.60 0.45
C LEU A 111 2.56 9.53 1.79
N PHE A 112 3.80 9.11 1.76
CA PHE A 112 4.68 9.07 2.92
C PHE A 112 5.84 10.03 2.71
N THR A 113 6.32 10.58 3.81
CA THR A 113 7.46 11.47 3.87
C THR A 113 8.63 10.79 4.58
N LYS A 114 9.76 11.46 4.70
CA LYS A 114 10.99 10.93 5.32
C LYS A 114 10.72 10.20 6.64
N GLY A 115 11.31 9.02 6.77
CA GLY A 115 11.09 8.12 7.90
C GLY A 115 9.81 7.28 7.79
N GLY A 116 9.17 7.23 6.60
CA GLY A 116 7.95 6.44 6.36
C GLY A 116 6.71 6.99 7.06
N LYS A 117 6.69 8.28 7.39
CA LYS A 117 5.55 8.93 8.08
C LYS A 117 4.46 9.31 7.09
N ASP A 118 3.20 9.25 7.50
CA ASP A 118 2.11 9.82 6.71
C ASP A 118 2.39 11.30 6.38
N ALA A 119 2.10 11.70 5.15
CA ALA A 119 2.20 13.10 4.74
C ALA A 119 1.21 13.96 5.53
N ASP A 120 1.70 15.03 6.13
CA ASP A 120 0.87 15.94 6.92
C ASP A 120 -0.03 16.84 6.05
N VAL A 121 -0.92 17.56 6.71
CA VAL A 121 -1.88 18.46 6.05
C VAL A 121 -1.17 19.56 5.26
N THR A 122 -0.06 20.10 5.76
CA THR A 122 0.71 21.15 5.09
C THR A 122 1.29 20.65 3.77
N PHE A 123 1.84 19.42 3.80
CA PHE A 123 2.36 18.76 2.61
C PHE A 123 1.26 18.52 1.58
N THR A 124 0.14 17.94 1.98
CA THR A 124 -0.96 17.61 1.06
C THR A 124 -1.63 18.85 0.47
N GLN A 125 -1.83 19.91 1.24
CA GLN A 125 -2.32 21.21 0.73
C GLN A 125 -1.36 21.82 -0.30
N ARG A 126 -0.05 21.72 -0.08
CA ARG A 126 0.95 22.19 -1.04
C ARG A 126 0.89 21.38 -2.33
N LEU A 127 0.73 20.04 -2.22
CA LEU A 127 0.57 19.16 -3.36
C LEU A 127 -0.69 19.51 -4.17
N GLU A 128 -1.83 19.70 -3.49
CA GLU A 128 -3.09 20.12 -4.14
C GLU A 128 -2.96 21.44 -4.90
N LYS A 129 -2.26 22.43 -4.32
CA LYS A 129 -1.97 23.69 -5.01
C LYS A 129 -1.13 23.50 -6.27
N LEU A 130 -0.16 22.58 -6.24
CA LEU A 130 0.64 22.22 -7.41
C LEU A 130 -0.23 21.54 -8.48
N ILE A 131 -1.04 20.55 -8.10
CA ILE A 131 -1.94 19.84 -9.02
C ILE A 131 -2.83 20.83 -9.79
N LYS A 132 -3.40 21.84 -9.12
CA LYS A 132 -4.25 22.86 -9.75
C LYS A 132 -3.52 23.74 -10.76
N ARG A 133 -2.21 23.85 -10.66
CA ARG A 133 -1.37 24.71 -11.52
C ARG A 133 -0.64 23.94 -12.63
N LEU A 134 -0.78 22.61 -12.64
CA LEU A 134 -0.10 21.78 -13.64
C LEU A 134 -0.63 22.07 -15.05
N LEU A 135 0.28 22.44 -15.95
CA LEU A 135 -0.01 22.66 -17.36
C LEU A 135 0.27 21.40 -18.20
N LYS A 136 1.19 20.55 -17.74
CA LYS A 136 1.62 19.37 -18.50
C LYS A 136 2.05 18.26 -17.53
N VAL A 137 1.72 17.02 -17.89
CA VAL A 137 2.22 15.81 -17.26
C VAL A 137 3.18 15.12 -18.22
N LYS A 138 4.34 14.71 -17.74
CA LYS A 138 5.30 13.89 -18.49
C LYS A 138 5.07 12.43 -18.16
N THR A 139 5.00 11.58 -19.17
CA THR A 139 4.87 10.13 -19.00
C THR A 139 5.90 9.40 -19.84
N MET A 140 6.26 8.20 -19.43
CA MET A 140 7.12 7.27 -20.15
C MET A 140 6.51 5.87 -19.96
N PRO A 141 6.38 5.05 -21.02
CA PRO A 141 5.91 3.68 -20.85
C PRO A 141 6.71 2.93 -19.79
N ILE A 142 6.05 2.10 -18.98
CA ILE A 142 6.70 1.42 -17.86
C ILE A 142 7.86 0.51 -18.34
N GLU A 143 7.71 -0.10 -19.52
CA GLU A 143 8.74 -0.97 -20.11
C GLU A 143 9.99 -0.17 -20.47
N ASP A 144 9.82 1.03 -21.04
CA ASP A 144 10.94 1.92 -21.36
C ASP A 144 11.62 2.43 -20.09
N ALA A 145 10.84 2.69 -19.04
CA ALA A 145 11.36 3.10 -17.73
C ALA A 145 12.20 1.97 -17.08
N ARG A 146 11.74 0.72 -17.19
CA ARG A 146 12.48 -0.46 -16.74
C ARG A 146 13.78 -0.65 -17.56
N ALA A 147 13.70 -0.58 -18.85
CA ALA A 147 14.86 -0.70 -19.75
C ALA A 147 15.94 0.36 -19.47
N GLN A 148 15.54 1.55 -19.00
CA GLN A 148 16.45 2.62 -18.61
C GLN A 148 16.93 2.55 -17.15
N GLY A 149 16.52 1.54 -16.36
CA GLY A 149 16.86 1.40 -14.94
C GLY A 149 16.26 2.52 -14.06
N LEU A 150 15.16 3.11 -14.51
CA LEU A 150 14.42 4.13 -13.75
C LEU A 150 13.31 3.52 -12.88
N VAL A 151 12.86 2.31 -13.21
CA VAL A 151 11.93 1.53 -12.40
C VAL A 151 12.56 0.18 -12.13
N GLU A 152 12.76 -0.13 -10.87
CA GLU A 152 13.33 -1.39 -10.39
C GLU A 152 12.30 -2.14 -9.56
N ASP A 153 12.32 -3.47 -9.67
CA ASP A 153 11.49 -4.34 -8.85
C ASP A 153 11.91 -4.28 -7.39
N PHE A 154 10.95 -4.19 -6.50
CA PHE A 154 11.20 -4.08 -5.07
C PHE A 154 10.32 -5.06 -4.28
N ASP A 155 10.91 -5.69 -3.28
CA ASP A 155 10.22 -6.51 -2.29
C ASP A 155 10.96 -6.46 -0.95
N ASN A 156 10.24 -6.17 0.12
CA ASN A 156 10.78 -6.16 1.47
C ASN A 156 9.93 -6.98 2.46
N ILE A 157 9.06 -7.88 1.98
CA ILE A 157 8.13 -8.62 2.83
C ILE A 157 8.85 -9.38 3.96
N LYS A 158 9.97 -10.03 3.66
CA LYS A 158 10.79 -10.73 4.65
C LYS A 158 11.35 -9.77 5.70
N ARG A 159 11.80 -8.60 5.27
CA ARG A 159 12.30 -7.54 6.14
C ARG A 159 11.18 -6.99 7.03
N TYR A 160 9.99 -6.78 6.45
CA TYR A 160 8.80 -6.35 7.17
C TYR A 160 8.39 -7.34 8.25
N VAL A 161 8.28 -8.62 7.92
CA VAL A 161 7.97 -9.70 8.88
C VAL A 161 9.02 -9.75 10.01
N LYS A 162 10.32 -9.69 9.66
CA LYS A 162 11.41 -9.65 10.65
C LYS A 162 11.32 -8.42 11.55
N ASN A 163 10.87 -7.27 11.03
CA ASN A 163 10.69 -6.08 11.82
C ASN A 163 9.54 -6.25 12.84
N ILE A 164 8.40 -6.81 12.43
CA ILE A 164 7.29 -7.12 13.34
C ILE A 164 7.75 -8.04 14.48
N GLN A 165 8.51 -9.09 14.17
CA GLN A 165 9.02 -10.02 15.17
C GLN A 165 9.83 -9.36 16.30
N ARG A 166 10.45 -8.19 16.05
CA ARG A 166 11.22 -7.47 17.07
C ARG A 166 10.34 -6.84 18.16
N PHE A 167 9.08 -6.53 17.82
CA PHE A 167 8.13 -5.90 18.72
C PHE A 167 7.26 -6.92 19.46
N VAL A 168 7.28 -8.18 19.04
CA VAL A 168 6.53 -9.24 19.69
C VAL A 168 7.43 -9.95 20.70
N SER A 169 6.91 -10.16 21.92
CA SER A 169 7.65 -10.86 22.98
C SER A 169 8.16 -12.23 22.50
N LYS A 170 9.42 -12.52 22.82
CA LYS A 170 10.01 -13.85 22.59
C LYS A 170 9.35 -14.95 23.42
N ASP A 171 8.48 -14.58 24.33
CA ASP A 171 7.82 -15.48 25.29
C ASP A 171 6.51 -16.09 24.77
N ILE A 172 6.18 -15.93 23.48
CA ILE A 172 5.14 -16.76 22.86
C ILE A 172 5.68 -18.21 22.80
N LYS A 173 5.65 -18.86 23.95
CA LYS A 173 6.08 -20.26 24.09
C LYS A 173 4.93 -21.24 23.86
N ASP A 174 3.70 -20.75 23.81
CA ASP A 174 2.53 -21.61 23.72
C ASP A 174 2.19 -21.95 22.26
N ASN A 175 2.79 -23.05 21.81
CA ASN A 175 2.49 -23.66 20.52
C ASN A 175 1.15 -24.43 20.50
N LYS A 176 0.34 -24.36 21.56
CA LYS A 176 -0.98 -25.01 21.66
C LYS A 176 -2.10 -24.15 21.06
N LEU A 177 -1.84 -22.88 20.79
CA LEU A 177 -2.81 -22.00 20.16
C LEU A 177 -3.33 -22.61 18.85
N LYS A 178 -4.64 -22.58 18.67
CA LYS A 178 -5.31 -22.84 17.40
C LYS A 178 -5.83 -21.51 16.87
N VAL A 179 -5.29 -21.03 15.76
CA VAL A 179 -5.55 -19.70 15.23
C VAL A 179 -6.43 -19.78 13.99
N LEU A 180 -7.47 -18.95 13.90
CA LEU A 180 -8.16 -18.66 12.66
C LEU A 180 -7.73 -17.26 12.20
N PHE A 181 -7.14 -17.18 11.00
CA PHE A 181 -6.69 -15.94 10.42
C PHE A 181 -7.57 -15.55 9.24
N ASN A 182 -8.07 -14.32 9.24
CA ASN A 182 -8.91 -13.79 8.17
C ASN A 182 -8.32 -12.48 7.63
N PRO A 183 -7.60 -12.49 6.51
CA PRO A 183 -7.11 -11.29 5.85
C PRO A 183 -8.21 -10.47 5.15
N MET A 184 -9.47 -10.93 5.13
CA MET A 184 -10.60 -10.25 4.49
C MET A 184 -10.31 -9.91 3.01
N HIS A 185 -9.76 -10.86 2.26
CA HIS A 185 -9.28 -10.69 0.88
C HIS A 185 -8.16 -9.63 0.71
N GLY A 186 -7.67 -9.08 1.82
CA GLY A 186 -6.61 -8.06 1.83
C GLY A 186 -5.21 -8.63 1.63
N VAL A 187 -4.24 -7.74 1.69
CA VAL A 187 -2.82 -8.00 1.38
C VAL A 187 -2.03 -8.70 2.50
N THR A 188 -2.66 -8.95 3.65
CA THR A 188 -1.94 -9.50 4.81
C THR A 188 -1.80 -11.01 4.80
N ASN A 189 -2.33 -11.71 3.78
CA ASN A 189 -2.30 -13.18 3.72
C ASN A 189 -0.88 -13.73 3.83
N GLU A 190 0.02 -13.32 2.94
CA GLU A 190 1.38 -13.81 2.89
C GLU A 190 2.17 -13.46 4.17
N CYS A 191 2.21 -12.20 4.55
CA CYS A 191 2.94 -11.79 5.75
C CYS A 191 2.33 -12.37 7.03
N GLY A 192 1.02 -12.55 7.10
CA GLY A 192 0.34 -13.19 8.22
C GLY A 192 0.73 -14.65 8.38
N GLU A 193 0.73 -15.41 7.28
CA GLU A 193 1.19 -16.79 7.30
C GLU A 193 2.68 -16.91 7.67
N MET A 194 3.52 -16.03 7.12
CA MET A 194 4.94 -15.96 7.51
C MET A 194 5.10 -15.69 9.00
N LEU A 195 4.29 -14.81 9.59
CA LEU A 195 4.31 -14.53 11.03
C LEU A 195 3.87 -15.73 11.85
N LEU A 196 2.76 -16.40 11.49
CA LEU A 196 2.30 -17.61 12.17
C LEU A 196 3.41 -18.68 12.20
N LYS A 197 4.07 -18.91 11.07
CA LYS A 197 5.22 -19.83 10.98
C LYS A 197 6.41 -19.37 11.83
N ALA A 198 6.73 -18.09 11.82
CA ALA A 198 7.84 -17.51 12.56
C ALA A 198 7.65 -17.60 14.08
N PHE A 199 6.40 -17.48 14.55
CA PHE A 199 6.01 -17.71 15.96
C PHE A 199 5.74 -19.17 16.31
N LYS A 200 6.01 -20.10 15.38
CA LYS A 200 5.84 -21.54 15.57
C LYS A 200 4.41 -21.95 15.90
N ILE A 201 3.42 -21.18 15.46
CA ILE A 201 2.01 -21.56 15.54
C ILE A 201 1.80 -22.72 14.56
N LYS A 202 1.52 -23.91 15.09
CA LYS A 202 1.42 -25.15 14.28
C LYS A 202 -0.01 -25.43 13.79
N LYS A 203 -1.01 -24.94 14.53
CA LYS A 203 -2.43 -25.17 14.22
C LYS A 203 -3.06 -23.85 13.83
N TYR A 204 -3.25 -23.64 12.53
CA TYR A 204 -3.95 -22.48 12.04
C TYR A 204 -4.73 -22.81 10.78
N ASP A 205 -5.81 -22.09 10.60
CA ASP A 205 -6.58 -22.08 9.36
C ASP A 205 -6.63 -20.63 8.84
N ILE A 206 -6.64 -20.46 7.54
CA ILE A 206 -6.74 -19.15 6.89
C ILE A 206 -7.97 -19.16 6.00
N ILE A 207 -8.84 -18.16 6.18
CA ILE A 207 -10.05 -17.98 5.38
C ILE A 207 -9.98 -16.65 4.64
N ASN A 208 -10.72 -16.50 3.55
CA ASN A 208 -10.77 -15.26 2.74
C ASN A 208 -9.36 -14.78 2.33
N ALA A 209 -8.49 -15.73 1.99
CA ALA A 209 -7.10 -15.48 1.63
C ALA A 209 -6.93 -15.19 0.12
N ASN A 210 -7.90 -15.62 -0.69
CA ASN A 210 -7.91 -15.42 -2.13
C ASN A 210 -7.98 -13.93 -2.47
N GLU A 211 -7.45 -13.59 -3.60
CA GLU A 211 -7.60 -12.25 -4.16
C GLU A 211 -9.03 -12.08 -4.68
N ASP A 212 -9.71 -11.08 -4.12
CA ASP A 212 -11.02 -10.64 -4.57
C ASP A 212 -11.10 -9.11 -4.45
N PRO A 213 -10.98 -8.38 -5.56
CA PRO A 213 -11.02 -6.92 -5.54
C PRO A 213 -12.38 -6.34 -5.16
N TYR A 214 -13.43 -7.18 -5.14
CA TYR A 214 -14.79 -6.81 -4.69
C TYR A 214 -15.05 -7.09 -3.21
N PHE A 215 -14.13 -7.80 -2.51
CA PHE A 215 -14.26 -8.15 -1.08
C PHE A 215 -15.60 -8.83 -0.75
N GLU A 216 -16.06 -9.74 -1.62
CA GLU A 216 -17.41 -10.36 -1.55
C GLU A 216 -18.56 -9.32 -1.47
N HIS A 217 -18.36 -8.14 -2.04
CA HIS A 217 -19.27 -6.98 -1.92
C HIS A 217 -19.51 -6.50 -0.48
N LYS A 218 -18.64 -6.92 0.45
CA LYS A 218 -18.64 -6.47 1.84
C LYS A 218 -17.68 -5.30 2.04
N LEU A 219 -17.85 -4.57 3.12
CA LEU A 219 -16.91 -3.56 3.51
C LEU A 219 -15.60 -4.24 4.01
N PRO A 220 -14.42 -3.94 3.47
CA PRO A 220 -13.17 -4.54 3.94
C PRO A 220 -12.68 -3.86 5.24
N ALA A 221 -13.53 -3.89 6.25
CA ALA A 221 -13.28 -3.30 7.57
C ALA A 221 -13.71 -4.30 8.65
N PRO A 222 -12.85 -4.62 9.62
CA PRO A 222 -13.16 -5.55 10.70
C PRO A 222 -14.09 -4.89 11.73
N ASN A 223 -15.38 -5.00 11.51
CA ASN A 223 -16.43 -4.55 12.42
C ASN A 223 -17.41 -5.68 12.75
N ASP A 224 -18.37 -5.44 13.64
CA ASP A 224 -19.27 -6.48 14.09
C ASP A 224 -20.08 -7.14 12.97
N ALA A 225 -20.56 -6.36 12.02
CA ALA A 225 -21.34 -6.87 10.89
C ALA A 225 -20.49 -7.70 9.93
N THR A 226 -19.28 -7.24 9.59
CA THR A 226 -18.40 -7.93 8.64
C THR A 226 -17.70 -9.16 9.25
N LEU A 227 -17.62 -9.23 10.57
CA LEU A 227 -17.00 -10.34 11.31
C LEU A 227 -18.00 -11.37 11.86
N GLU A 228 -19.29 -11.24 11.59
CA GLU A 228 -20.31 -12.14 12.19
C GLU A 228 -20.04 -13.61 11.86
N ASP A 229 -19.81 -13.93 10.59
CA ASP A 229 -19.53 -15.32 10.17
C ASP A 229 -18.18 -15.81 10.67
N PHE A 230 -17.18 -14.93 10.72
CA PHE A 230 -15.88 -15.23 11.33
C PHE A 230 -16.02 -15.60 12.81
N LYS A 231 -16.78 -14.83 13.60
CA LYS A 231 -17.06 -15.11 15.02
C LYS A 231 -17.73 -16.47 15.20
N LYS A 232 -18.73 -16.80 14.37
CA LYS A 232 -19.39 -18.13 14.38
C LYS A 232 -18.39 -19.27 14.12
N GLN A 233 -17.49 -19.07 13.15
CA GLN A 233 -16.45 -20.06 12.84
C GLN A 233 -15.44 -20.23 13.98
N VAL A 234 -15.03 -19.13 14.62
CA VAL A 234 -14.13 -19.18 15.79
C VAL A 234 -14.73 -20.05 16.90
N VAL A 235 -15.99 -19.81 17.26
CA VAL A 235 -16.69 -20.58 18.31
C VAL A 235 -16.84 -22.04 17.90
N LYS A 236 -17.33 -22.32 16.70
CA LYS A 236 -17.53 -23.69 16.19
C LYS A 236 -16.22 -24.48 16.10
N GLY A 237 -15.17 -23.85 15.65
CA GLY A 237 -13.86 -24.47 15.44
C GLY A 237 -13.01 -24.57 16.70
N LYS A 238 -13.47 -24.03 17.84
CA LYS A 238 -12.73 -23.99 19.11
C LYS A 238 -11.33 -23.40 18.92
N TYR A 239 -11.25 -22.26 18.24
CA TYR A 239 -10.01 -21.50 18.14
C TYR A 239 -9.71 -20.77 19.45
N SER A 240 -8.42 -20.50 19.67
CA SER A 240 -7.94 -19.90 20.93
C SER A 240 -8.12 -18.39 20.93
#